data_6255db6622b8b6fa41a4c76fa6ba2b43
#
_entry.id   6255db6622b8b6fa41a4c76fa6ba2b43
#
_cell.length_a   1.000
_cell.length_b   1.000
_cell.length_c   1.000
_cell.angle_alpha   90.00
_cell.angle_beta   90.00
_cell.angle_gamma   90.00
#
_symmetry.space_group_name_H-M   'P 1'
#
loop_
_entity.id
_entity.type
_entity.pdbx_description
1 polymer ?
#
loop_
_entity_poly.entity_id
_entity_poly.type
_entity_poly.pdbx_seq_one_letter_code
_entity_poly.pdbx_strand_id
1 'polypeptide(L)'
;DLGLLNTSEDQVYVNFANLKLLSYSYSWSWPLLIIGLVLWLIVIYSGLQRQRFQLKDIGKSLILWFLLLIGLPLIATGIYYLIRAIYPQYQSILQGFTYNGHDYIWGIVFIVLALLISTTRYYQKKLGTAAMYTSFGLLAWCVCLGFNLALPGANYFILPLFFGFFGMFVFNLRLKYKRFTALVLGCPALVLFTPF
;
A
#
# COMPACT_ATOMS: atom_id res chain seq x y z
N ASP A 1 28.02 33.27 -13.78
CA ASP A 1 26.84 32.82 -14.54
C ASP A 1 26.48 31.37 -14.20
N LEU A 2 25.62 31.27 -13.22
CA LEU A 2 25.18 30.00 -12.70
C LEU A 2 24.02 29.49 -13.56
N GLY A 3 24.31 28.98 -14.73
CA GLY A 3 23.34 28.21 -15.55
C GLY A 3 22.86 26.92 -14.90
N LEU A 4 23.11 26.73 -13.60
CA LEU A 4 22.67 25.59 -12.81
C LEU A 4 21.30 25.78 -12.15
N LEU A 5 20.69 26.96 -12.29
CA LEU A 5 19.41 27.27 -11.65
C LEU A 5 18.19 27.08 -12.59
N ASN A 6 18.39 26.62 -13.80
CA ASN A 6 17.30 26.46 -14.74
C ASN A 6 17.17 25.00 -15.14
N THR A 7 16.30 24.30 -14.49
CA THR A 7 15.74 22.96 -14.76
C THR A 7 15.96 21.94 -13.65
N SER A 8 15.70 22.27 -12.40
CA SER A 8 15.28 21.22 -11.49
C SER A 8 13.80 20.93 -11.79
N GLU A 9 13.53 20.18 -12.85
CA GLU A 9 12.25 19.50 -12.92
C GLU A 9 12.14 18.71 -11.61
N ASP A 10 11.06 18.91 -10.87
CA ASP A 10 10.79 18.17 -9.64
C ASP A 10 10.84 16.67 -9.98
N GLN A 11 11.84 15.99 -9.45
CA GLN A 11 12.06 14.57 -9.71
C GLN A 11 11.60 13.75 -8.51
N VAL A 12 10.94 12.65 -8.79
CA VAL A 12 10.61 11.64 -7.80
C VAL A 12 11.72 10.60 -7.76
N TYR A 13 12.29 10.39 -6.58
CA TYR A 13 13.37 9.44 -6.37
C TYR A 13 12.83 8.16 -5.76
N VAL A 14 13.15 7.03 -6.37
CA VAL A 14 12.78 5.69 -5.88
C VAL A 14 14.06 4.90 -5.67
N ASN A 15 14.27 4.42 -4.46
CA ASN A 15 15.42 3.54 -4.18
C ASN A 15 15.08 2.11 -4.65
N PHE A 16 15.88 1.58 -5.55
CA PHE A 16 15.70 0.23 -6.06
C PHE A 16 16.69 -0.71 -5.36
N ALA A 17 16.23 -1.35 -4.28
CA ALA A 17 16.95 -2.40 -3.56
C ALA A 17 18.43 -2.06 -3.25
N ASN A 18 18.74 -0.82 -2.84
CA ASN A 18 20.10 -0.31 -2.60
C ASN A 18 21.09 -0.41 -3.79
N LEU A 19 20.61 -0.74 -4.98
CA LEU A 19 21.47 -0.93 -6.16
C LEU A 19 21.57 0.35 -6.99
N LYS A 20 20.50 1.09 -7.15
CA LYS A 20 20.46 2.31 -7.97
C LYS A 20 19.28 3.22 -7.59
N LEU A 21 19.54 4.50 -7.54
CA LEU A 21 18.49 5.50 -7.42
C LEU A 21 17.79 5.65 -8.79
N LEU A 22 16.53 5.23 -8.86
CA LEU A 22 15.68 5.50 -10.01
C LEU A 22 15.03 6.86 -9.81
N SER A 23 15.21 7.77 -10.74
CA SER A 23 14.49 9.05 -10.73
C SER A 23 13.61 9.17 -11.97
N TYR A 24 12.43 9.72 -11.80
CA TYR A 24 11.54 10.08 -12.90
C TYR A 24 10.94 11.46 -12.66
N SER A 25 10.64 12.18 -13.75
CA SER A 25 10.01 13.51 -13.66
C SER A 25 8.63 13.37 -13.02
N TYR A 26 8.29 14.32 -12.13
CA TYR A 26 6.97 14.41 -11.51
C TYR A 26 5.82 14.42 -12.54
N SER A 27 6.04 14.97 -13.72
CA SER A 27 5.07 14.99 -14.83
C SER A 27 4.54 13.59 -15.19
N TRP A 28 5.34 12.51 -14.99
CA TRP A 28 4.92 11.13 -15.23
C TRP A 28 3.97 10.57 -14.18
N SER A 29 3.86 11.22 -13.03
CA SER A 29 2.98 10.76 -11.95
C SER A 29 1.52 10.73 -12.37
N TRP A 30 1.06 11.76 -13.09
CA TRP A 30 -0.32 11.83 -13.57
C TRP A 30 -0.66 10.76 -14.63
N PRO A 31 0.13 10.60 -15.70
CA PRO A 31 -0.09 9.51 -16.65
C PRO A 31 -0.13 8.13 -15.99
N LEU A 32 0.80 7.85 -15.06
CA LEU A 32 0.85 6.57 -14.37
C LEU A 32 -0.39 6.33 -13.48
N LEU A 33 -0.89 7.36 -12.79
CA LEU A 33 -2.12 7.26 -12.02
C LEU A 33 -3.34 7.01 -12.91
N ILE A 34 -3.44 7.71 -14.05
CA ILE A 34 -4.55 7.54 -14.99
C ILE A 34 -4.52 6.12 -15.60
N ILE A 35 -3.36 5.66 -16.07
CA ILE A 35 -3.21 4.32 -16.62
C ILE A 35 -3.53 3.27 -15.54
N GLY A 36 -3.05 3.46 -14.30
CA GLY A 36 -3.37 2.59 -13.17
C GLY A 36 -4.88 2.49 -12.94
N LEU A 37 -5.60 3.61 -12.97
CA LEU A 37 -7.05 3.64 -12.84
C LEU A 37 -7.75 2.88 -13.98
N VAL A 38 -7.31 3.08 -15.21
CA VAL A 38 -7.86 2.38 -16.37
C VAL A 38 -7.65 0.87 -16.25
N LEU A 39 -6.44 0.43 -15.89
CA LEU A 39 -6.16 -0.99 -15.65
C LEU A 39 -7.05 -1.55 -14.55
N TRP A 40 -7.24 -0.83 -13.46
CA TRP A 40 -8.12 -1.24 -12.37
C TRP A 40 -9.58 -1.34 -12.82
N LEU A 41 -10.09 -0.39 -13.61
CA LEU A 41 -11.45 -0.45 -14.18
C LEU A 41 -11.62 -1.68 -15.08
N ILE A 42 -10.62 -2.02 -15.89
CA ILE A 42 -10.64 -3.23 -16.72
C ILE A 42 -10.68 -4.49 -15.84
N VAL A 43 -9.93 -4.51 -14.75
CA VAL A 43 -9.94 -5.63 -13.79
C VAL A 43 -11.34 -5.79 -13.17
N ILE A 44 -11.98 -4.70 -12.75
CA ILE A 44 -13.36 -4.73 -12.24
C ILE A 44 -14.32 -5.23 -13.29
N TYR A 45 -14.32 -4.62 -14.47
CA TYR A 45 -15.23 -4.98 -15.54
C TYR A 45 -15.12 -6.48 -15.90
N SER A 46 -13.89 -6.97 -16.07
CA SER A 46 -13.64 -8.38 -16.35
C SER A 46 -14.03 -9.31 -15.20
N GLY A 47 -13.88 -8.85 -13.96
CA GLY A 47 -14.27 -9.59 -12.77
C GLY A 47 -15.79 -9.72 -12.62
N LEU A 48 -16.52 -8.64 -12.90
CA LEU A 48 -17.99 -8.63 -12.89
C LEU A 48 -18.56 -9.50 -14.00
N GLN A 49 -18.05 -9.39 -15.24
CA GLN A 49 -18.48 -10.26 -16.34
C GLN A 49 -18.26 -11.75 -16.06
N ARG A 50 -17.20 -12.08 -15.35
CA ARG A 50 -16.88 -13.47 -14.97
C ARG A 50 -17.54 -13.91 -13.67
N GLN A 51 -18.42 -13.11 -13.09
CA GLN A 51 -19.14 -13.38 -11.83
C GLN A 51 -18.21 -13.79 -10.67
N ARG A 52 -16.97 -13.23 -10.64
CA ARG A 52 -15.99 -13.53 -9.58
C ARG A 52 -16.32 -12.85 -8.27
N PHE A 53 -17.03 -11.72 -8.32
CA PHE A 53 -17.50 -10.92 -7.19
C PHE A 53 -18.65 -10.01 -7.62
N GLN A 54 -19.39 -9.49 -6.64
CA GLN A 54 -20.43 -8.50 -6.84
C GLN A 54 -19.94 -7.11 -6.40
N LEU A 55 -20.51 -6.04 -6.98
CA LEU A 55 -20.16 -4.67 -6.59
C LEU A 55 -20.35 -4.40 -5.10
N LYS A 56 -21.38 -4.99 -4.50
CA LYS A 56 -21.63 -4.89 -3.05
C LYS A 56 -20.50 -5.48 -2.21
N ASP A 57 -19.82 -6.51 -2.70
CA ASP A 57 -18.71 -7.14 -1.97
C ASP A 57 -17.45 -6.26 -2.04
N ILE A 58 -17.23 -5.57 -3.16
CA ILE A 58 -16.18 -4.56 -3.28
C ILE A 58 -16.44 -3.42 -2.29
N GLY A 59 -17.67 -2.90 -2.22
CA GLY A 59 -18.03 -1.84 -1.28
C GLY A 59 -17.80 -2.23 0.18
N LYS A 60 -18.27 -3.44 0.58
CA LYS A 60 -18.03 -3.96 1.93
C LYS A 60 -16.55 -4.14 2.23
N SER A 61 -15.78 -4.66 1.27
CA SER A 61 -14.34 -4.82 1.41
C SER A 61 -13.61 -3.48 1.52
N LEU A 62 -14.07 -2.46 0.79
CA LEU A 62 -13.50 -1.12 0.86
C LEU A 62 -13.71 -0.51 2.26
N ILE A 63 -14.93 -0.61 2.80
CA ILE A 63 -15.22 -0.16 4.17
C ILE A 63 -14.32 -0.90 5.17
N LEU A 64 -14.14 -2.21 5.02
CA LEU A 64 -13.24 -2.98 5.88
C LEU A 64 -11.80 -2.46 5.82
N TRP A 65 -11.28 -2.17 4.61
CA TRP A 65 -9.93 -1.64 4.46
C TRP A 65 -9.77 -0.26 5.08
N PHE A 66 -10.78 0.61 4.98
CA PHE A 66 -10.79 1.90 5.69
C PHE A 66 -10.80 1.70 7.22
N LEU A 67 -11.60 0.78 7.72
CA LEU A 67 -11.63 0.46 9.15
C LEU A 67 -10.28 -0.08 9.63
N LEU A 68 -9.61 -0.92 8.84
CA LEU A 68 -8.28 -1.42 9.17
C LEU A 68 -7.22 -0.31 9.10
N LEU A 69 -7.28 0.56 8.09
CA LEU A 69 -6.35 1.68 7.92
C LEU A 69 -6.36 2.64 9.11
N ILE A 70 -7.53 2.89 9.69
CA ILE A 70 -7.68 3.78 10.85
C ILE A 70 -7.56 2.98 12.15
N GLY A 71 -8.20 1.82 12.23
CA GLY A 71 -8.33 1.04 13.45
C GLY A 71 -7.00 0.44 13.94
N LEU A 72 -6.16 -0.08 13.03
CA LEU A 72 -4.89 -0.67 13.43
C LEU A 72 -3.91 0.34 14.05
N PRO A 73 -3.71 1.55 13.49
CA PRO A 73 -2.93 2.59 14.17
C PRO A 73 -3.53 3.02 15.52
N LEU A 74 -4.85 3.13 15.60
CA LEU A 74 -5.51 3.47 16.88
C LEU A 74 -5.29 2.39 17.94
N ILE A 75 -5.36 1.12 17.56
CA ILE A 75 -5.05 0.00 18.46
C ILE A 75 -3.57 0.06 18.89
N ALA A 76 -2.65 0.26 17.96
CA ALA A 76 -1.22 0.38 18.27
C ALA A 76 -0.96 1.53 19.26
N THR A 77 -1.55 2.69 19.00
CA THR A 77 -1.47 3.87 19.87
C THR A 77 -2.10 3.59 21.24
N GLY A 78 -3.26 2.93 21.28
CA GLY A 78 -3.93 2.52 22.51
C GLY A 78 -3.07 1.59 23.37
N ILE A 79 -2.43 0.58 22.74
CA ILE A 79 -1.50 -0.32 23.45
C ILE A 79 -0.31 0.47 24.01
N TYR A 80 0.25 1.39 23.24
CA TYR A 80 1.34 2.25 23.70
C TYR A 80 0.94 3.08 24.94
N TYR A 81 -0.22 3.73 24.92
CA TYR A 81 -0.70 4.48 26.09
C TYR A 81 -1.04 3.58 27.28
N LEU A 82 -1.54 2.37 27.04
CA LEU A 82 -1.79 1.38 28.08
C LEU A 82 -0.49 0.97 28.78
N ILE A 83 0.57 0.70 28.02
CA ILE A 83 1.90 0.36 28.58
C ILE A 83 2.41 1.51 29.45
N ARG A 84 2.26 2.76 29.00
CA ARG A 84 2.67 3.95 29.78
C ARG A 84 1.85 4.13 31.05
N ALA A 85 0.57 3.77 31.02
CA ALA A 85 -0.30 3.85 32.20
C ALA A 85 0.07 2.79 33.26
N ILE A 86 0.45 1.58 32.81
CA ILE A 86 0.88 0.49 33.70
C ILE A 86 2.25 0.77 34.31
N TYR A 87 3.15 1.42 33.55
CA TYR A 87 4.51 1.73 33.92
C TYR A 87 4.77 3.25 33.93
N PRO A 88 4.27 3.99 34.93
CA PRO A 88 4.36 5.47 34.96
C PRO A 88 5.81 6.00 34.99
N GLN A 89 6.76 5.19 35.49
CA GLN A 89 8.19 5.55 35.46
C GLN A 89 8.75 5.84 34.07
N TYR A 90 8.12 5.29 33.01
CA TYR A 90 8.52 5.55 31.64
C TYR A 90 8.02 6.89 31.09
N GLN A 91 7.16 7.59 31.82
CA GLN A 91 6.68 8.92 31.41
C GLN A 91 7.75 10.00 31.58
N SER A 92 8.74 9.76 32.46
CA SER A 92 9.83 10.70 32.78
C SER A 92 10.98 10.68 31.76
N ILE A 93 10.98 9.72 30.83
CA ILE A 93 12.05 9.62 29.83
C ILE A 93 11.79 10.64 28.71
N LEU A 94 12.81 11.48 28.41
CA LEU A 94 12.73 12.62 27.49
C LEU A 94 12.15 12.29 26.11
N GLN A 95 12.30 11.04 25.64
CA GLN A 95 11.80 10.56 24.36
C GLN A 95 10.50 9.76 24.46
N GLY A 96 9.91 9.64 25.66
CA GLY A 96 8.67 8.87 25.88
C GLY A 96 8.81 7.35 25.60
N PHE A 97 10.05 6.87 25.47
CA PHE A 97 10.35 5.46 25.16
C PHE A 97 10.81 4.72 26.41
N THR A 98 10.38 3.44 26.51
CA THR A 98 10.85 2.53 27.55
C THR A 98 12.32 2.14 27.30
N TYR A 99 13.03 1.69 28.36
CA TYR A 99 14.44 1.27 28.26
C TYR A 99 14.66 0.20 27.16
N ASN A 100 13.70 -0.70 26.92
CA ASN A 100 13.68 -1.68 25.84
C ASN A 100 12.64 -1.31 24.77
N GLY A 101 12.61 -0.07 24.32
CA GLY A 101 11.59 0.45 23.39
C GLY A 101 11.43 -0.35 22.11
N HIS A 102 12.53 -0.90 21.58
CA HIS A 102 12.48 -1.73 20.37
C HIS A 102 11.68 -3.03 20.56
N ASP A 103 11.75 -3.67 21.71
CA ASP A 103 11.01 -4.91 21.99
C ASP A 103 9.50 -4.64 22.05
N TYR A 104 9.11 -3.52 22.67
CA TYR A 104 7.70 -3.07 22.68
C TYR A 104 7.18 -2.73 21.28
N ILE A 105 8.00 -2.07 20.46
CA ILE A 105 7.64 -1.79 19.05
C ILE A 105 7.39 -3.10 18.31
N TRP A 106 8.32 -4.06 18.39
CA TRP A 106 8.14 -5.35 17.74
C TRP A 106 6.91 -6.09 18.26
N GLY A 107 6.66 -6.07 19.57
CA GLY A 107 5.46 -6.64 20.17
C GLY A 107 4.18 -6.02 19.57
N ILE A 108 4.09 -4.70 19.51
CA ILE A 108 2.95 -3.99 18.91
C ILE A 108 2.82 -4.34 17.42
N VAL A 109 3.91 -4.35 16.67
CA VAL A 109 3.93 -4.70 15.24
C VAL A 109 3.38 -6.11 15.03
N PHE A 110 3.82 -7.11 15.82
CA PHE A 110 3.32 -8.48 15.70
C PHE A 110 1.83 -8.59 16.04
N ILE A 111 1.34 -7.88 17.04
CA ILE A 111 -0.10 -7.83 17.38
C ILE A 111 -0.89 -7.24 16.20
N VAL A 112 -0.47 -6.10 15.67
CA VAL A 112 -1.12 -5.43 14.55
C VAL A 112 -1.12 -6.32 13.30
N LEU A 113 -0.01 -6.99 13.00
CA LEU A 113 0.08 -7.94 11.87
C LEU A 113 -0.83 -9.14 12.08
N ALA A 114 -0.89 -9.71 13.30
CA ALA A 114 -1.77 -10.81 13.61
C ALA A 114 -3.25 -10.42 13.42
N LEU A 115 -3.64 -9.23 13.89
CA LEU A 115 -5.00 -8.70 13.70
C LEU A 115 -5.30 -8.46 12.22
N LEU A 116 -4.38 -7.86 11.47
CA LEU A 116 -4.52 -7.63 10.04
C LEU A 116 -4.72 -8.95 9.28
N ILE A 117 -3.85 -9.93 9.51
CA ILE A 117 -3.90 -11.24 8.83
C ILE A 117 -5.18 -12.00 9.21
N SER A 118 -5.53 -12.03 10.48
CA SER A 118 -6.72 -12.74 10.96
C SER A 118 -8.00 -12.15 10.39
N THR A 119 -8.12 -10.82 10.45
CA THR A 119 -9.29 -10.10 9.92
C THR A 119 -9.39 -10.25 8.40
N THR A 120 -8.30 -10.07 7.67
CA THR A 120 -8.31 -10.22 6.21
C THR A 120 -8.64 -11.65 5.79
N ARG A 121 -8.09 -12.68 6.44
CA ARG A 121 -8.43 -14.08 6.17
C ARG A 121 -9.89 -14.40 6.45
N TYR A 122 -10.44 -13.88 7.56
CA TYR A 122 -11.84 -14.08 7.90
C TYR A 122 -12.77 -13.49 6.83
N TYR A 123 -12.51 -12.25 6.40
CA TYR A 123 -13.33 -11.59 5.40
C TYR A 123 -13.08 -12.08 3.97
N GLN A 124 -11.90 -12.59 3.65
CA GLN A 124 -11.66 -13.27 2.38
C GLN A 124 -12.57 -14.50 2.18
N LYS A 125 -12.87 -15.23 3.25
CA LYS A 125 -13.81 -16.36 3.20
C LYS A 125 -15.25 -15.91 2.98
N LYS A 126 -15.64 -14.72 3.47
CA LYS A 126 -17.01 -14.17 3.35
C LYS A 126 -17.27 -13.40 2.07
N LEU A 127 -16.35 -12.55 1.65
CA LEU A 127 -16.51 -11.62 0.54
C LEU A 127 -15.79 -12.08 -0.73
N GLY A 128 -14.97 -13.11 -0.61
CA GLY A 128 -14.13 -13.60 -1.69
C GLY A 128 -12.81 -12.86 -1.84
N THR A 129 -11.77 -13.61 -2.19
CA THR A 129 -10.40 -13.09 -2.33
C THR A 129 -10.30 -12.03 -3.42
N ALA A 130 -11.02 -12.20 -4.53
CA ALA A 130 -10.98 -11.27 -5.65
C ALA A 130 -11.56 -9.90 -5.28
N ALA A 131 -12.68 -9.84 -4.54
CA ALA A 131 -13.28 -8.59 -4.07
C ALA A 131 -12.32 -7.85 -3.11
N MET A 132 -11.71 -8.59 -2.18
CA MET A 132 -10.76 -8.03 -1.21
C MET A 132 -9.54 -7.39 -1.88
N TYR A 133 -8.90 -8.07 -2.84
CA TYR A 133 -7.75 -7.51 -3.57
C TYR A 133 -8.13 -6.33 -4.45
N THR A 134 -9.28 -6.39 -5.13
CA THR A 134 -9.73 -5.30 -6.00
C THR A 134 -10.03 -4.03 -5.19
N SER A 135 -10.69 -4.17 -4.05
CA SER A 135 -10.97 -3.03 -3.16
C SER A 135 -9.70 -2.46 -2.51
N PHE A 136 -8.74 -3.32 -2.13
CA PHE A 136 -7.43 -2.86 -1.65
C PHE A 136 -6.71 -2.02 -2.71
N GLY A 137 -6.72 -2.47 -3.97
CA GLY A 137 -6.15 -1.70 -5.08
C GLY A 137 -6.77 -0.30 -5.21
N LEU A 138 -8.09 -0.18 -5.08
CA LEU A 138 -8.75 1.13 -5.09
C LEU A 138 -8.31 2.01 -3.92
N LEU A 139 -8.26 1.46 -2.71
CA LEU A 139 -7.78 2.20 -1.55
C LEU A 139 -6.36 2.70 -1.76
N ALA A 140 -5.46 1.82 -2.22
CA ALA A 140 -4.07 2.17 -2.50
C ALA A 140 -3.97 3.26 -3.58
N TRP A 141 -4.81 3.19 -4.63
CA TRP A 141 -4.88 4.24 -5.64
C TRP A 141 -5.34 5.58 -5.07
N CYS A 142 -6.37 5.60 -4.23
CA CYS A 142 -6.84 6.81 -3.55
C CYS A 142 -5.76 7.42 -2.65
N VAL A 143 -5.00 6.59 -1.94
CA VAL A 143 -3.87 7.03 -1.11
C VAL A 143 -2.76 7.65 -1.98
N CYS A 144 -2.39 6.99 -3.08
CA CYS A 144 -1.41 7.55 -4.03
C CYS A 144 -1.87 8.87 -4.67
N LEU A 145 -3.16 8.97 -5.01
CA LEU A 145 -3.73 10.23 -5.49
C LEU A 145 -3.64 11.33 -4.43
N GLY A 146 -3.96 11.02 -3.18
CA GLY A 146 -3.82 11.94 -2.05
C GLY A 146 -2.40 12.43 -1.86
N PHE A 147 -1.40 11.55 -1.91
CA PHE A 147 0.02 11.92 -1.87
C PHE A 147 0.43 12.76 -3.06
N ASN A 148 -0.05 12.43 -4.28
CA ASN A 148 0.24 13.22 -5.47
C ASN A 148 -0.26 14.67 -5.37
N LEU A 149 -1.40 14.87 -4.70
CA LEU A 149 -1.99 16.20 -4.52
C LEU A 149 -1.36 16.97 -3.36
N ALA A 150 -1.06 16.30 -2.24
CA ALA A 150 -0.61 16.94 -1.01
C ALA A 150 0.93 17.05 -0.89
N LEU A 151 1.66 16.06 -1.41
CA LEU A 151 3.10 15.90 -1.23
C LEU A 151 3.76 15.38 -2.53
N PRO A 152 3.96 16.22 -3.54
CA PRO A 152 4.50 15.80 -4.84
C PRO A 152 5.80 15.02 -4.77
N GLY A 153 6.68 15.32 -3.81
CA GLY A 153 7.95 14.62 -3.61
C GLY A 153 7.83 13.20 -3.05
N ALA A 154 6.66 12.82 -2.49
CA ALA A 154 6.44 11.50 -1.89
C ALA A 154 5.80 10.48 -2.87
N ASN A 155 5.86 10.73 -4.16
CA ASN A 155 5.16 9.93 -5.20
C ASN A 155 5.81 8.59 -5.55
N TYR A 156 6.81 8.15 -4.82
CA TYR A 156 7.49 6.86 -5.07
C TYR A 156 6.55 5.65 -4.98
N PHE A 157 5.40 5.75 -4.30
CA PHE A 157 4.40 4.68 -4.21
C PHE A 157 3.63 4.41 -5.51
N ILE A 158 3.65 5.34 -6.46
CA ILE A 158 2.91 5.19 -7.73
C ILE A 158 3.44 4.04 -8.58
N LEU A 159 4.77 3.88 -8.66
CA LEU A 159 5.38 2.79 -9.43
C LEU A 159 5.01 1.41 -8.89
N PRO A 160 5.16 1.11 -7.59
CA PRO A 160 4.70 -0.16 -7.02
C PRO A 160 3.22 -0.43 -7.28
N LEU A 161 2.38 0.60 -7.13
CA LEU A 161 0.95 0.49 -7.39
C LEU A 161 0.66 0.13 -8.85
N PHE A 162 1.32 0.81 -9.79
CA PHE A 162 1.18 0.55 -11.22
C PHE A 162 1.53 -0.89 -11.58
N PHE A 163 2.68 -1.40 -11.12
CA PHE A 163 3.08 -2.78 -11.32
C PHE A 163 2.13 -3.77 -10.63
N GLY A 164 1.60 -3.43 -9.47
CA GLY A 164 0.58 -4.22 -8.79
C GLY A 164 -0.70 -4.36 -9.63
N PHE A 165 -1.21 -3.29 -10.22
CA PHE A 165 -2.36 -3.33 -11.12
C PHE A 165 -2.08 -4.07 -12.41
N PHE A 166 -0.90 -3.89 -12.97
CA PHE A 166 -0.49 -4.62 -14.17
C PHE A 166 -0.42 -6.13 -13.91
N GLY A 167 0.14 -6.55 -12.78
CA GLY A 167 0.12 -7.93 -12.34
C GLY A 167 -1.30 -8.49 -12.17
N MET A 168 -2.21 -7.72 -11.56
CA MET A 168 -3.62 -8.09 -11.42
C MET A 168 -4.32 -8.22 -12.78
N PHE A 169 -4.05 -7.30 -13.70
CA PHE A 169 -4.59 -7.34 -15.06
C PHE A 169 -4.14 -8.60 -15.79
N VAL A 170 -2.85 -8.91 -15.77
CA VAL A 170 -2.28 -10.11 -16.39
C VAL A 170 -2.85 -11.38 -15.77
N PHE A 171 -3.06 -11.42 -14.45
CA PHE A 171 -3.69 -12.55 -13.78
C PHE A 171 -5.14 -12.79 -14.27
N ASN A 172 -5.84 -11.74 -14.68
CA ASN A 172 -7.17 -11.81 -15.27
C ASN A 172 -7.18 -12.30 -16.72
N LEU A 173 -6.08 -12.19 -17.44
CA LEU A 173 -5.98 -12.71 -18.81
C LEU A 173 -6.07 -14.25 -18.83
N ARG A 174 -6.54 -14.81 -19.95
CA ARG A 174 -6.61 -16.27 -20.16
C ARG A 174 -5.28 -16.83 -20.68
N LEU A 175 -4.16 -16.53 -20.01
CA LEU A 175 -2.85 -17.04 -20.39
C LEU A 175 -2.59 -18.42 -19.80
N LYS A 176 -1.87 -19.27 -20.53
CA LYS A 176 -1.50 -20.63 -20.08
C LYS A 176 -0.71 -20.62 -18.77
N TYR A 177 0.17 -19.65 -18.59
CA TYR A 177 1.05 -19.49 -17.42
C TYR A 177 0.72 -18.24 -16.60
N LYS A 178 -0.56 -17.85 -16.52
CA LYS A 178 -1.03 -16.60 -15.89
C LYS A 178 -0.50 -16.34 -14.46
N ARG A 179 -0.35 -17.41 -13.66
CA ARG A 179 0.15 -17.26 -12.28
C ARG A 179 1.61 -16.85 -12.26
N PHE A 180 2.43 -17.52 -13.06
CA PHE A 180 3.86 -17.20 -13.16
C PHE A 180 4.09 -15.82 -13.77
N THR A 181 3.40 -15.51 -14.87
CA THR A 181 3.52 -14.21 -15.54
C THR A 181 3.04 -13.06 -14.64
N ALA A 182 1.92 -13.23 -13.91
CA ALA A 182 1.44 -12.24 -12.95
C ALA A 182 2.42 -12.04 -11.79
N LEU A 183 3.07 -13.10 -11.32
CA LEU A 183 4.06 -13.05 -10.26
C LEU A 183 5.32 -12.31 -10.73
N VAL A 184 5.84 -12.64 -11.91
CA VAL A 184 7.01 -11.96 -12.49
C VAL A 184 6.74 -10.48 -12.72
N LEU A 185 5.58 -10.12 -13.26
CA LEU A 185 5.22 -8.71 -13.52
C LEU A 185 4.81 -7.95 -12.26
N GLY A 186 4.38 -8.64 -11.22
CA GLY A 186 4.09 -8.06 -9.90
C GLY A 186 5.33 -7.97 -8.98
N CYS A 187 6.39 -8.74 -9.23
CA CYS A 187 7.63 -8.70 -8.45
C CYS A 187 8.24 -7.30 -8.32
N PRO A 188 8.28 -6.44 -9.36
CA PRO A 188 8.79 -5.09 -9.21
C PRO A 188 8.03 -4.28 -8.15
N ALA A 189 6.74 -4.52 -7.97
CA ALA A 189 5.98 -3.88 -6.91
C ALA A 189 6.52 -4.23 -5.52
N LEU A 190 6.85 -5.51 -5.28
CA LEU A 190 7.41 -5.96 -4.00
C LEU A 190 8.79 -5.37 -3.76
N VAL A 191 9.65 -5.38 -4.79
CA VAL A 191 11.02 -4.84 -4.70
C VAL A 191 11.01 -3.33 -4.45
N LEU A 192 10.08 -2.59 -5.09
CA LEU A 192 9.94 -1.15 -4.92
C LEU A 192 9.31 -0.77 -3.57
N PHE A 193 8.60 -1.71 -2.92
CA PHE A 193 8.06 -1.51 -1.57
C PHE A 193 9.07 -1.83 -0.45
N THR A 194 10.22 -2.41 -0.75
CA THR A 194 11.26 -2.60 0.27
C THR A 194 12.03 -1.28 0.46
N PRO A 195 11.74 -0.47 1.49
CA PRO A 195 12.56 0.67 1.81
C PRO A 195 13.80 0.17 2.55
N PHE A 196 14.96 0.52 2.06
CA PHE A 196 16.25 0.48 2.76
C PHE A 196 16.71 -0.88 3.30
#